data_07edbb8c3d0a5464ac12f1d46c9ec8d2
#
_entry.id   07edbb8c3d0a5464ac12f1d46c9ec8d2
#
_cell.length_a   1.000
_cell.length_b   1.000
_cell.length_c   1.000
_cell.angle_alpha   90.00
_cell.angle_beta   90.00
_cell.angle_gamma   90.00
#
_symmetry.space_group_name_H-M   'P 1'
#
loop_
_entity.id
_entity.type
_entity.pdbx_description
1 polymer ?
#
loop_
_entity_poly.entity_id
_entity_poly.type
_entity_poly.pdbx_seq_one_letter_code
_entity_poly.pdbx_strand_id
1 'polypeptide(L)'
;MRIAQVLPFFHPHAGGVESHVRGLVREFTHQGHEVTIVTSRYDRNLPAQEEMEGYRVLRSRTWGMLLDTPLDIGTGSLVRSLDADVFHLHYPPPLTSYFAARTLSRTKAPVCLTYHCDLYLPSAGGRLLAGLYQRVFLPTTLDRAQRIIVHTRSYGVTSAPLRGRAMSVIPSAVDLDRFRPGLDASRLRTDLQLEGKRVMVFTGRLVPHKGVDVILEALAQLPSDVVLVVVGAGPRLPSLVGLARRLGVEERVRFCPAVSDEELPLFLALGDVFVFPSQNRLEGFGLVVAEAMAAGLPVVVADMPGVREVIEPGKEGLLAEPLIASDLAAKVRTLLDDPQLARKMGRAGRERAEALYALPVVVRSLLNLYEGLRATG
;
A
#
# COMPACT_ATOMS: atom_id res chain seq x y z
N MET A 1 2.90 -26.07 -1.80
CA MET A 1 2.85 -25.79 -0.34
C MET A 1 1.46 -25.36 0.05
N ARG A 2 1.07 -25.63 1.31
CA ARG A 2 -0.15 -25.08 1.93
C ARG A 2 0.24 -23.82 2.68
N ILE A 3 -0.23 -22.67 2.22
CA ILE A 3 0.15 -21.34 2.70
C ILE A 3 -1.04 -20.69 3.41
N ALA A 4 -0.89 -20.32 4.68
CA ALA A 4 -1.90 -19.58 5.42
C ALA A 4 -1.52 -18.10 5.50
N GLN A 5 -2.31 -17.21 4.89
CA GLN A 5 -2.19 -15.75 4.98
C GLN A 5 -3.14 -15.23 6.07
N VAL A 6 -2.64 -14.52 7.06
CA VAL A 6 -3.43 -14.04 8.19
C VAL A 6 -3.38 -12.52 8.25
N LEU A 7 -4.53 -11.90 8.02
CA LEU A 7 -4.66 -10.44 8.01
C LEU A 7 -6.04 -10.02 8.57
N PRO A 8 -6.16 -8.79 9.12
CA PRO A 8 -7.40 -8.36 9.78
C PRO A 8 -8.54 -8.08 8.84
N PHE A 9 -8.27 -7.56 7.64
CA PHE A 9 -9.26 -7.27 6.62
C PHE A 9 -8.89 -7.95 5.31
N PHE A 10 -9.90 -8.37 4.58
CA PHE A 10 -9.77 -8.89 3.23
C PHE A 10 -11.01 -8.54 2.39
N HIS A 11 -10.95 -8.80 1.10
CA HIS A 11 -12.07 -8.52 0.19
C HIS A 11 -13.45 -8.89 0.80
N PRO A 12 -14.46 -8.01 0.65
CA PRO A 12 -14.56 -6.79 -0.18
C PRO A 12 -14.01 -5.50 0.48
N HIS A 13 -13.33 -5.57 1.64
CA HIS A 13 -12.66 -4.41 2.21
C HIS A 13 -11.55 -3.93 1.26
N ALA A 14 -11.56 -2.63 0.93
CA ALA A 14 -10.60 -2.03 0.02
C ALA A 14 -9.46 -1.35 0.79
N GLY A 15 -8.22 -1.71 0.48
CA GLY A 15 -7.02 -1.11 1.05
C GLY A 15 -5.75 -1.64 0.39
N GLY A 16 -4.62 -0.96 0.59
CA GLY A 16 -3.36 -1.34 -0.05
C GLY A 16 -2.82 -2.70 0.39
N VAL A 17 -3.04 -3.08 1.66
CA VAL A 17 -2.63 -4.40 2.19
C VAL A 17 -3.49 -5.49 1.58
N GLU A 18 -4.80 -5.29 1.53
CA GLU A 18 -5.76 -6.22 0.97
C GLU A 18 -5.52 -6.47 -0.52
N SER A 19 -5.31 -5.40 -1.29
CA SER A 19 -4.98 -5.50 -2.72
C SER A 19 -3.65 -6.22 -2.95
N HIS A 20 -2.63 -5.89 -2.16
CA HIS A 20 -1.34 -6.57 -2.22
C HIS A 20 -1.47 -8.07 -1.91
N VAL A 21 -2.11 -8.45 -0.80
CA VAL A 21 -2.30 -9.85 -0.42
C VAL A 21 -3.15 -10.59 -1.43
N ARG A 22 -4.21 -9.98 -1.98
CA ARG A 22 -5.04 -10.59 -3.03
C ARG A 22 -4.21 -10.91 -4.27
N GLY A 23 -3.34 -9.99 -4.70
CA GLY A 23 -2.42 -10.25 -5.81
C GLY A 23 -1.48 -11.41 -5.53
N LEU A 24 -0.84 -11.44 -4.35
CA LEU A 24 0.03 -12.53 -3.94
C LEU A 24 -0.69 -13.89 -3.93
N VAL A 25 -1.89 -13.94 -3.36
CA VAL A 25 -2.66 -15.18 -3.23
C VAL A 25 -3.08 -15.74 -4.58
N ARG A 26 -3.52 -14.88 -5.50
CA ARG A 26 -3.81 -15.28 -6.89
C ARG A 26 -2.59 -15.89 -7.56
N GLU A 27 -1.44 -15.26 -7.41
CA GLU A 27 -0.19 -15.74 -8.02
C GLU A 27 0.29 -17.03 -7.37
N PHE A 28 0.20 -17.19 -6.03
CA PHE A 28 0.48 -18.46 -5.35
C PHE A 28 -0.42 -19.60 -5.88
N THR A 29 -1.72 -19.32 -6.00
CA THR A 29 -2.71 -20.30 -6.50
C THR A 29 -2.42 -20.65 -7.96
N HIS A 30 -2.10 -19.69 -8.80
CA HIS A 30 -1.71 -19.91 -10.20
C HIS A 30 -0.46 -20.79 -10.32
N GLN A 31 0.48 -20.69 -9.36
CA GLN A 31 1.67 -21.54 -9.29
C GLN A 31 1.40 -22.91 -8.62
N GLY A 32 0.14 -23.27 -8.35
CA GLY A 32 -0.27 -24.58 -7.82
C GLY A 32 -0.08 -24.74 -6.31
N HIS A 33 -0.02 -23.65 -5.54
CA HIS A 33 -0.02 -23.70 -4.08
C HIS A 33 -1.45 -23.66 -3.54
N GLU A 34 -1.71 -24.38 -2.47
CA GLU A 34 -2.97 -24.32 -1.73
C GLU A 34 -2.92 -23.14 -0.76
N VAL A 35 -3.81 -22.17 -0.93
CA VAL A 35 -3.81 -20.96 -0.11
C VAL A 35 -5.08 -20.83 0.71
N THR A 36 -4.91 -20.55 2.00
CA THR A 36 -6.01 -20.22 2.91
C THR A 36 -5.79 -18.82 3.50
N ILE A 37 -6.75 -17.94 3.34
CA ILE A 37 -6.81 -16.66 4.01
C ILE A 37 -7.57 -16.80 5.32
N VAL A 38 -6.99 -16.30 6.42
CA VAL A 38 -7.67 -16.14 7.70
C VAL A 38 -7.81 -14.65 7.97
N THR A 39 -9.06 -14.19 8.11
CA THR A 39 -9.37 -12.77 8.28
C THR A 39 -10.52 -12.56 9.25
N SER A 40 -10.85 -11.31 9.59
CA SER A 40 -12.00 -11.00 10.43
C SER A 40 -13.30 -10.89 9.61
N ARG A 41 -14.40 -11.26 10.21
CA ARG A 41 -15.76 -11.04 9.71
C ARG A 41 -16.26 -9.68 10.19
N TYR A 42 -15.64 -8.62 9.67
CA TYR A 42 -15.92 -7.24 10.09
C TYR A 42 -17.34 -6.77 9.72
N ASP A 43 -17.95 -7.37 8.69
CA ASP A 43 -19.35 -7.21 8.32
C ASP A 43 -20.08 -8.55 8.52
N ARG A 44 -21.22 -8.51 9.21
CA ARG A 44 -22.03 -9.70 9.53
C ARG A 44 -22.66 -10.35 8.29
N ASN A 45 -22.79 -9.61 7.19
CA ASN A 45 -23.30 -10.11 5.92
C ASN A 45 -22.28 -10.98 5.16
N LEU A 46 -20.98 -10.87 5.50
CA LEU A 46 -19.96 -11.71 4.88
C LEU A 46 -20.08 -13.16 5.32
N PRO A 47 -19.88 -14.14 4.43
CA PRO A 47 -19.86 -15.55 4.81
C PRO A 47 -18.69 -15.86 5.76
N ALA A 48 -18.89 -16.81 6.67
CA ALA A 48 -17.82 -17.27 7.56
C ALA A 48 -16.73 -18.03 6.80
N GLN A 49 -17.11 -18.68 5.69
CA GLN A 49 -16.19 -19.37 4.79
C GLN A 49 -16.68 -19.22 3.35
N GLU A 50 -15.73 -19.02 2.43
CA GLU A 50 -15.99 -19.04 0.99
C GLU A 50 -14.76 -19.49 0.21
N GLU A 51 -14.96 -19.95 -1.00
CA GLU A 51 -13.89 -20.13 -1.99
C GLU A 51 -13.95 -19.02 -3.02
N MET A 52 -12.79 -18.45 -3.31
CA MET A 52 -12.62 -17.35 -4.26
C MET A 52 -11.42 -17.67 -5.15
N GLU A 53 -11.58 -17.61 -6.47
CA GLU A 53 -10.47 -17.66 -7.42
C GLU A 53 -9.46 -18.81 -7.14
N GLY A 54 -9.94 -19.94 -6.60
CA GLY A 54 -9.13 -21.13 -6.30
C GLY A 54 -8.42 -21.12 -4.94
N TYR A 55 -8.68 -20.16 -4.07
CA TYR A 55 -8.21 -20.13 -2.68
C TYR A 55 -9.37 -20.04 -1.69
N ARG A 56 -9.14 -20.46 -0.47
CA ARG A 56 -10.14 -20.48 0.61
C ARG A 56 -10.01 -19.26 1.51
N VAL A 57 -11.14 -18.64 1.86
CA VAL A 57 -11.22 -17.54 2.83
C VAL A 57 -12.01 -17.99 4.06
N LEU A 58 -11.40 -17.91 5.23
CA LEU A 58 -12.00 -18.19 6.53
C LEU A 58 -12.10 -16.89 7.32
N ARG A 59 -13.30 -16.52 7.74
CA ARG A 59 -13.56 -15.30 8.51
C ARG A 59 -13.93 -15.65 9.94
N SER A 60 -13.11 -15.18 10.88
CA SER A 60 -13.41 -15.30 12.30
C SER A 60 -14.47 -14.29 12.75
N ARG A 61 -15.26 -14.66 13.74
CA ARG A 61 -16.28 -13.79 14.30
C ARG A 61 -15.63 -12.56 14.95
N THR A 62 -16.06 -11.38 14.55
CA THR A 62 -15.66 -10.09 15.13
C THR A 62 -16.69 -9.66 16.17
N TRP A 63 -16.22 -9.25 17.36
CA TRP A 63 -17.08 -8.78 18.45
C TRP A 63 -17.42 -7.29 18.32
N GLY A 64 -16.66 -6.56 17.54
CA GLY A 64 -16.81 -5.13 17.27
C GLY A 64 -15.56 -4.55 16.65
N MET A 65 -15.54 -3.26 16.53
CA MET A 65 -14.41 -2.48 16.01
C MET A 65 -13.90 -1.53 17.09
N LEU A 66 -12.59 -1.45 17.26
CA LEU A 66 -11.94 -0.48 18.14
C LEU A 66 -10.86 0.26 17.36
N LEU A 67 -11.02 1.57 17.14
CA LEU A 67 -10.06 2.39 16.37
C LEU A 67 -9.68 1.76 15.03
N ASP A 68 -10.69 1.42 14.22
CA ASP A 68 -10.55 0.72 12.94
C ASP A 68 -9.83 -0.63 13.00
N THR A 69 -9.77 -1.24 14.20
CA THR A 69 -9.20 -2.56 14.42
C THR A 69 -10.30 -3.54 14.81
N PRO A 70 -10.47 -4.66 14.09
CA PRO A 70 -11.46 -5.66 14.49
C PRO A 70 -11.06 -6.33 15.79
N LEU A 71 -12.02 -6.43 16.72
CA LEU A 71 -11.89 -7.20 17.97
C LEU A 71 -12.13 -8.68 17.65
N ASP A 72 -11.11 -9.30 17.11
CA ASP A 72 -11.15 -10.63 16.51
C ASP A 72 -10.37 -11.64 17.38
N ILE A 73 -11.07 -12.24 18.33
CA ILE A 73 -10.51 -13.28 19.20
C ILE A 73 -10.61 -14.69 18.58
N GLY A 74 -11.40 -14.85 17.55
CA GLY A 74 -11.64 -16.14 16.87
C GLY A 74 -10.51 -16.57 15.93
N THR A 75 -9.65 -15.64 15.48
CA THR A 75 -8.50 -15.91 14.62
C THR A 75 -7.62 -17.03 15.17
N GLY A 76 -7.33 -17.02 16.44
CA GLY A 76 -6.52 -18.08 17.08
C GLY A 76 -7.11 -19.48 16.88
N SER A 77 -8.44 -19.64 16.98
CA SER A 77 -9.09 -20.93 16.78
C SER A 77 -9.02 -21.39 15.32
N LEU A 78 -9.23 -20.50 14.36
CA LEU A 78 -9.11 -20.79 12.94
C LEU A 78 -7.68 -21.19 12.56
N VAL A 79 -6.71 -20.41 12.99
CA VAL A 79 -5.29 -20.68 12.71
C VAL A 79 -4.86 -22.04 13.30
N ARG A 80 -5.36 -22.41 14.49
CA ARG A 80 -5.06 -23.70 15.13
C ARG A 80 -5.60 -24.88 14.34
N SER A 81 -6.75 -24.72 13.66
CA SER A 81 -7.38 -25.81 12.89
C SER A 81 -6.75 -26.03 11.52
N LEU A 82 -5.82 -25.16 11.09
CA LEU A 82 -5.19 -25.27 9.78
C LEU A 82 -3.96 -26.16 9.85
N ASP A 83 -3.87 -27.05 8.87
CA ASP A 83 -2.67 -27.78 8.54
C ASP A 83 -1.95 -27.04 7.41
N ALA A 84 -1.06 -26.12 7.79
CA ALA A 84 -0.32 -25.28 6.87
C ALA A 84 1.18 -25.51 6.96
N ASP A 85 1.87 -25.45 5.81
CA ASP A 85 3.32 -25.58 5.71
C ASP A 85 4.03 -24.28 6.15
N VAL A 86 3.34 -23.14 6.08
CA VAL A 86 3.81 -21.83 6.53
C VAL A 86 2.63 -20.92 6.90
N PHE A 87 2.81 -20.13 7.95
CA PHE A 87 1.89 -19.06 8.33
C PHE A 87 2.54 -17.70 8.05
N HIS A 88 1.86 -16.88 7.26
CA HIS A 88 2.30 -15.53 6.96
C HIS A 88 1.33 -14.52 7.57
N LEU A 89 1.79 -13.80 8.59
CA LEU A 89 1.02 -12.79 9.30
C LEU A 89 1.25 -11.41 8.67
N HIS A 90 0.24 -10.55 8.71
CA HIS A 90 0.33 -9.16 8.27
C HIS A 90 0.03 -8.19 9.41
N TYR A 91 0.85 -7.15 9.58
CA TYR A 91 0.73 -6.13 10.62
C TYR A 91 0.90 -4.73 10.03
N PRO A 92 0.16 -3.69 10.44
CA PRO A 92 -1.02 -3.67 11.32
C PRO A 92 -2.32 -4.03 10.57
N PRO A 93 -3.51 -4.00 11.20
CA PRO A 93 -3.87 -3.74 12.60
C PRO A 93 -3.47 -4.86 13.58
N PRO A 94 -3.38 -4.50 14.88
CA PRO A 94 -2.59 -5.28 15.83
C PRO A 94 -3.20 -6.60 16.32
N LEU A 95 -4.52 -6.69 16.55
CA LEU A 95 -5.08 -7.80 17.35
C LEU A 95 -5.09 -9.14 16.62
N THR A 96 -5.42 -9.16 15.32
CA THR A 96 -5.47 -10.38 14.52
C THR A 96 -4.10 -11.07 14.50
N SER A 97 -3.04 -10.33 14.20
CA SER A 97 -1.67 -10.86 14.19
C SER A 97 -1.20 -11.31 15.59
N TYR A 98 -1.60 -10.61 16.66
CA TYR A 98 -1.30 -10.99 18.05
C TYR A 98 -1.94 -12.32 18.44
N PHE A 99 -3.25 -12.49 18.21
CA PHE A 99 -3.95 -13.73 18.55
C PHE A 99 -3.45 -14.92 17.71
N ALA A 100 -3.15 -14.69 16.44
CA ALA A 100 -2.52 -15.68 15.58
C ALA A 100 -1.14 -16.09 16.12
N ALA A 101 -0.24 -15.14 16.38
CA ALA A 101 1.10 -15.38 16.87
C ALA A 101 1.11 -16.14 18.21
N ARG A 102 0.24 -15.73 19.15
CA ARG A 102 0.09 -16.40 20.46
C ARG A 102 -0.36 -17.86 20.29
N THR A 103 -1.27 -18.13 19.36
CA THR A 103 -1.74 -19.50 19.11
C THR A 103 -0.66 -20.34 18.44
N LEU A 104 0.03 -19.76 17.47
CA LEU A 104 1.09 -20.42 16.71
C LEU A 104 2.37 -20.69 17.52
N SER A 105 2.49 -20.17 18.76
CA SER A 105 3.64 -20.47 19.64
C SER A 105 3.82 -21.96 19.91
N ARG A 106 2.78 -22.77 19.69
CA ARG A 106 2.76 -24.23 19.91
C ARG A 106 2.86 -25.05 18.62
N THR A 107 2.98 -24.43 17.45
CA THR A 107 3.16 -25.13 16.18
C THR A 107 4.62 -25.20 15.76
N LYS A 108 4.97 -26.28 15.04
CA LYS A 108 6.28 -26.42 14.41
C LYS A 108 6.36 -25.69 13.04
N ALA A 109 5.21 -25.41 12.44
CA ALA A 109 5.19 -24.70 11.16
C ALA A 109 5.82 -23.30 11.29
N PRO A 110 6.68 -22.89 10.34
CA PRO A 110 7.30 -21.58 10.36
C PRO A 110 6.26 -20.46 10.25
N VAL A 111 6.57 -19.36 10.92
CA VAL A 111 5.77 -18.13 10.88
C VAL A 111 6.66 -17.00 10.37
N CYS A 112 6.22 -16.30 9.35
CA CYS A 112 6.76 -15.02 8.94
C CYS A 112 5.75 -13.90 9.15
N LEU A 113 6.22 -12.67 9.20
CA LEU A 113 5.41 -11.48 9.45
C LEU A 113 5.79 -10.40 8.43
N THR A 114 4.85 -9.95 7.60
CA THR A 114 5.03 -8.70 6.88
C THR A 114 4.62 -7.53 7.76
N TYR A 115 5.58 -6.65 8.03
CA TYR A 115 5.41 -5.41 8.78
C TYR A 115 5.21 -4.26 7.80
N HIS A 116 3.94 -3.92 7.52
CA HIS A 116 3.60 -2.91 6.50
C HIS A 116 3.89 -1.48 6.94
N CYS A 117 3.59 -1.16 8.22
CA CYS A 117 3.88 0.17 8.77
C CYS A 117 3.82 0.17 10.31
N ASP A 118 4.33 1.26 10.90
CA ASP A 118 4.23 1.50 12.34
C ASP A 118 2.78 1.83 12.74
N LEU A 119 2.35 1.41 13.92
CA LEU A 119 1.07 1.82 14.47
C LEU A 119 1.15 3.27 14.94
N TYR A 120 0.39 4.14 14.31
CA TYR A 120 0.33 5.56 14.63
C TYR A 120 -1.10 6.01 14.87
N LEU A 121 -1.38 6.51 16.07
CA LEU A 121 -2.66 7.09 16.46
C LEU A 121 -2.42 8.55 16.86
N PRO A 122 -2.96 9.56 16.14
CA PRO A 122 -2.54 10.96 16.27
C PRO A 122 -2.95 11.64 17.57
N SER A 123 -4.06 11.21 18.20
CA SER A 123 -4.53 11.79 19.47
C SER A 123 -3.59 11.47 20.64
N ALA A 124 -3.61 12.27 21.70
CA ALA A 124 -2.80 12.03 22.91
C ALA A 124 -3.11 10.67 23.53
N GLY A 125 -4.39 10.34 23.74
CA GLY A 125 -4.82 9.03 24.21
C GLY A 125 -4.47 7.89 23.27
N GLY A 126 -4.58 8.13 21.95
CA GLY A 126 -4.18 7.19 20.91
C GLY A 126 -2.68 6.88 20.96
N ARG A 127 -1.82 7.88 21.13
CA ARG A 127 -0.36 7.68 21.27
C ARG A 127 -0.03 6.84 22.49
N LEU A 128 -0.70 7.09 23.63
CA LEU A 128 -0.53 6.28 24.83
C LEU A 128 -0.95 4.83 24.60
N LEU A 129 -2.10 4.61 23.98
CA LEU A 129 -2.61 3.28 23.64
C LEU A 129 -1.69 2.55 22.65
N ALA A 130 -1.23 3.23 21.60
CA ALA A 130 -0.27 2.67 20.65
C ALA A 130 1.05 2.30 21.34
N GLY A 131 1.56 3.17 22.24
CA GLY A 131 2.77 2.90 23.02
C GLY A 131 2.62 1.70 23.96
N LEU A 132 1.49 1.59 24.65
CA LEU A 132 1.17 0.44 25.48
C LEU A 132 1.10 -0.85 24.66
N TYR A 133 0.39 -0.83 23.54
CA TYR A 133 0.30 -1.97 22.63
C TYR A 133 1.70 -2.39 22.12
N GLN A 134 2.50 -1.44 21.63
CA GLN A 134 3.83 -1.71 21.14
C GLN A 134 4.76 -2.32 22.20
N ARG A 135 4.57 -1.96 23.47
CA ARG A 135 5.40 -2.43 24.58
C ARG A 135 4.97 -3.78 25.13
N VAL A 136 3.66 -4.08 25.13
CA VAL A 136 3.09 -5.27 25.79
C VAL A 136 2.73 -6.37 24.79
N PHE A 137 2.09 -6.05 23.69
CA PHE A 137 1.50 -7.04 22.78
C PHE A 137 2.34 -7.29 21.53
N LEU A 138 2.91 -6.23 20.92
CA LEU A 138 3.68 -6.35 19.68
C LEU A 138 4.90 -7.28 19.83
N PRO A 139 5.65 -7.32 20.96
CA PRO A 139 6.76 -8.26 21.13
C PRO A 139 6.34 -9.72 20.90
N THR A 140 5.17 -10.14 21.39
CA THR A 140 4.66 -11.50 21.16
C THR A 140 4.55 -11.84 19.66
N THR A 141 4.08 -10.88 18.86
CA THR A 141 3.96 -11.06 17.39
C THR A 141 5.32 -11.09 16.73
N LEU A 142 6.22 -10.17 17.10
CA LEU A 142 7.54 -10.05 16.51
C LEU A 142 8.45 -11.23 16.89
N ASP A 143 8.38 -11.70 18.14
CA ASP A 143 9.22 -12.79 18.66
C ASP A 143 8.78 -14.15 18.12
N ARG A 144 7.48 -14.29 17.76
CA ARG A 144 6.99 -15.52 17.14
C ARG A 144 7.41 -15.64 15.68
N ALA A 145 7.62 -14.54 14.99
CA ALA A 145 8.03 -14.54 13.58
C ALA A 145 9.51 -14.94 13.46
N GLN A 146 9.79 -16.08 12.83
CA GLN A 146 11.16 -16.49 12.50
C GLN A 146 11.79 -15.55 11.47
N ARG A 147 10.96 -14.85 10.68
CA ARG A 147 11.41 -13.81 9.77
C ARG A 147 10.40 -12.67 9.70
N ILE A 148 10.91 -11.46 9.84
CA ILE A 148 10.14 -10.25 9.62
C ILE A 148 10.44 -9.75 8.21
N ILE A 149 9.40 -9.47 7.44
CA ILE A 149 9.48 -8.91 6.10
C ILE A 149 9.14 -7.43 6.19
N VAL A 150 9.95 -6.58 5.59
CA VAL A 150 9.70 -5.15 5.38
C VAL A 150 9.78 -4.85 3.89
N HIS A 151 9.03 -3.86 3.44
CA HIS A 151 8.99 -3.55 2.01
C HIS A 151 10.21 -2.75 1.52
N THR A 152 10.85 -2.00 2.42
CA THR A 152 12.07 -1.23 2.14
C THR A 152 13.03 -1.28 3.31
N ARG A 153 14.32 -1.15 3.00
CA ARG A 153 15.36 -1.19 4.02
C ARG A 153 15.32 0.01 4.95
N SER A 154 15.17 1.22 4.39
CA SER A 154 15.13 2.46 5.19
C SER A 154 13.98 2.44 6.18
N TYR A 155 12.81 1.91 5.76
CA TYR A 155 11.69 1.76 6.67
C TYR A 155 12.04 0.83 7.85
N GLY A 156 12.55 -0.37 7.54
CA GLY A 156 12.89 -1.36 8.55
C GLY A 156 13.91 -0.86 9.57
N VAL A 157 15.04 -0.29 9.11
CA VAL A 157 16.12 0.15 10.02
C VAL A 157 15.77 1.39 10.86
N THR A 158 14.83 2.20 10.38
CA THR A 158 14.37 3.40 11.10
C THR A 158 13.13 3.15 11.97
N SER A 159 12.48 1.97 11.88
CA SER A 159 11.35 1.59 12.72
C SER A 159 11.82 1.20 14.12
N ALA A 160 11.39 1.93 15.14
CA ALA A 160 11.79 1.67 16.52
C ALA A 160 11.40 0.26 17.01
N PRO A 161 10.18 -0.29 16.71
CA PRO A 161 9.82 -1.65 17.07
C PRO A 161 10.68 -2.75 16.42
N LEU A 162 11.31 -2.47 15.28
CA LEU A 162 12.10 -3.43 14.52
C LEU A 162 13.60 -3.39 14.84
N ARG A 163 14.02 -2.46 15.70
CA ARG A 163 15.44 -2.28 16.04
C ARG A 163 16.05 -3.57 16.60
N GLY A 164 17.18 -3.99 16.05
CA GLY A 164 17.91 -5.19 16.46
C GLY A 164 17.31 -6.51 15.99
N ARG A 165 16.24 -6.49 15.18
CA ARG A 165 15.59 -7.69 14.63
C ARG A 165 16.13 -8.05 13.25
N ALA A 166 16.20 -9.35 12.97
CA ALA A 166 16.54 -9.84 11.64
C ALA A 166 15.38 -9.63 10.68
N MET A 167 15.63 -8.94 9.57
CA MET A 167 14.61 -8.59 8.58
C MET A 167 15.03 -9.05 7.18
N SER A 168 14.04 -9.40 6.36
CA SER A 168 14.17 -9.55 4.92
C SER A 168 13.45 -8.41 4.21
N VAL A 169 14.06 -7.84 3.19
CA VAL A 169 13.43 -6.81 2.36
C VAL A 169 12.78 -7.49 1.17
N ILE A 170 11.45 -7.45 1.12
CA ILE A 170 10.64 -7.93 -0.01
C ILE A 170 9.61 -6.84 -0.31
N PRO A 171 9.69 -6.19 -1.49
CA PRO A 171 8.81 -5.08 -1.84
C PRO A 171 7.35 -5.54 -1.99
N SER A 172 6.42 -4.59 -2.01
CA SER A 172 5.04 -4.87 -2.40
C SER A 172 4.98 -5.20 -3.89
N ALA A 173 4.06 -6.11 -4.25
CA ALA A 173 3.86 -6.55 -5.62
C ALA A 173 2.83 -5.70 -6.35
N VAL A 174 3.02 -5.54 -7.66
CA VAL A 174 2.12 -4.86 -8.59
C VAL A 174 1.71 -5.81 -9.70
N ASP A 175 0.46 -5.74 -10.10
CA ASP A 175 -0.08 -6.40 -11.28
C ASP A 175 0.29 -5.60 -12.53
N LEU A 176 1.30 -6.05 -13.26
CA LEU A 176 1.86 -5.35 -14.42
C LEU A 176 1.01 -5.51 -15.70
N ASP A 177 0.11 -6.46 -15.75
CA ASP A 177 -0.85 -6.63 -16.85
C ASP A 177 -1.98 -5.61 -16.72
N ARG A 178 -2.38 -5.35 -15.49
CA ARG A 178 -3.37 -4.34 -15.14
C ARG A 178 -2.80 -2.93 -15.23
N PHE A 179 -1.65 -2.67 -14.60
CA PHE A 179 -0.94 -1.38 -14.64
C PHE A 179 0.13 -1.41 -15.73
N ARG A 180 -0.19 -0.87 -16.88
CA ARG A 180 0.70 -0.88 -18.05
C ARG A 180 0.59 0.42 -18.85
N PRO A 181 1.65 0.80 -19.57
CA PRO A 181 1.59 1.92 -20.50
C PRO A 181 0.62 1.66 -21.66
N GLY A 182 0.13 2.74 -22.27
CA GLY A 182 -0.63 2.68 -23.52
C GLY A 182 -2.10 2.27 -23.38
N LEU A 183 -2.67 2.35 -22.18
CA LEU A 183 -4.11 2.22 -22.00
C LEU A 183 -4.82 3.44 -22.63
N ASP A 184 -5.90 3.20 -23.35
CA ASP A 184 -6.70 4.27 -23.96
C ASP A 184 -7.60 4.93 -22.90
N ALA A 185 -7.22 6.13 -22.47
CA ALA A 185 -7.97 6.98 -21.55
C ALA A 185 -8.62 8.19 -22.26
N SER A 186 -8.73 8.20 -23.58
CA SER A 186 -9.23 9.34 -24.36
C SER A 186 -10.64 9.77 -23.96
N ARG A 187 -11.55 8.82 -23.76
CA ARG A 187 -12.91 9.09 -23.27
C ARG A 187 -12.87 9.73 -21.88
N LEU A 188 -12.10 9.17 -20.97
CA LEU A 188 -11.98 9.69 -19.61
C LEU A 188 -11.34 11.10 -19.59
N ARG A 189 -10.40 11.37 -20.51
CA ARG A 189 -9.81 12.70 -20.71
C ARG A 189 -10.87 13.73 -21.12
N THR A 190 -11.76 13.37 -22.01
CA THR A 190 -12.89 14.23 -22.41
C THR A 190 -13.91 14.42 -21.28
N ASP A 191 -14.32 13.35 -20.63
CA ASP A 191 -15.28 13.41 -19.52
C ASP A 191 -14.80 14.31 -18.36
N LEU A 192 -13.48 14.36 -18.12
CA LEU A 192 -12.84 15.19 -17.12
C LEU A 192 -12.38 16.57 -17.62
N GLN A 193 -12.63 16.90 -18.90
CA GLN A 193 -12.25 18.18 -19.53
C GLN A 193 -10.74 18.48 -19.42
N LEU A 194 -9.91 17.50 -19.84
CA LEU A 194 -8.45 17.57 -19.73
C LEU A 194 -7.75 17.82 -21.09
N GLU A 195 -8.48 18.16 -22.14
CA GLU A 195 -7.92 18.47 -23.47
C GLU A 195 -6.95 19.66 -23.39
N GLY A 196 -5.75 19.47 -23.90
CA GLY A 196 -4.71 20.51 -23.89
C GLY A 196 -4.16 20.84 -22.49
N LYS A 197 -4.50 20.06 -21.47
CA LYS A 197 -4.00 20.23 -20.10
C LYS A 197 -2.84 19.28 -19.80
N ARG A 198 -1.91 19.75 -18.96
CA ARG A 198 -0.90 18.92 -18.32
C ARG A 198 -1.47 18.36 -17.01
N VAL A 199 -1.38 17.05 -16.82
CA VAL A 199 -2.13 16.36 -15.76
C VAL A 199 -1.21 15.80 -14.69
N MET A 200 -1.39 16.30 -13.46
CA MET A 200 -0.87 15.65 -12.25
C MET A 200 -1.89 14.62 -11.77
N VAL A 201 -1.45 13.42 -11.40
CA VAL A 201 -2.31 12.40 -10.82
C VAL A 201 -1.87 12.06 -9.40
N PHE A 202 -2.83 11.93 -8.52
CA PHE A 202 -2.69 11.35 -7.18
C PHE A 202 -3.73 10.24 -7.00
N THR A 203 -3.32 9.11 -6.41
CA THR A 203 -4.25 8.04 -6.04
C THR A 203 -4.06 7.65 -4.58
N GLY A 204 -5.17 7.40 -3.87
CA GLY A 204 -5.13 6.92 -2.49
C GLY A 204 -6.25 7.45 -1.59
N ARG A 205 -6.34 6.90 -0.37
CA ARG A 205 -7.31 7.38 0.62
C ARG A 205 -7.06 8.84 0.98
N LEU A 206 -8.12 9.64 1.09
CA LEU A 206 -8.02 11.06 1.46
C LEU A 206 -7.98 11.20 2.99
N VAL A 207 -6.79 10.94 3.54
CA VAL A 207 -6.45 11.04 4.98
C VAL A 207 -5.24 11.96 5.16
N PRO A 208 -5.02 12.54 6.36
CA PRO A 208 -4.02 13.59 6.56
C PRO A 208 -2.62 13.23 6.05
N HIS A 209 -2.14 12.04 6.37
CA HIS A 209 -0.77 11.63 6.06
C HIS A 209 -0.47 11.43 4.56
N LYS A 210 -1.47 11.44 3.69
CA LYS A 210 -1.27 11.32 2.24
C LYS A 210 -0.85 12.65 1.57
N GLY A 211 -1.01 13.79 2.25
CA GLY A 211 -0.45 15.07 1.81
C GLY A 211 -1.16 15.73 0.63
N VAL A 212 -2.45 15.45 0.38
CA VAL A 212 -3.19 16.08 -0.73
C VAL A 212 -3.30 17.60 -0.54
N ASP A 213 -3.28 18.09 0.69
CA ASP A 213 -3.17 19.51 1.01
C ASP A 213 -1.90 20.14 0.42
N VAL A 214 -0.75 19.48 0.57
CA VAL A 214 0.52 19.92 -0.02
C VAL A 214 0.46 19.92 -1.56
N ILE A 215 -0.26 18.96 -2.17
CA ILE A 215 -0.44 18.94 -3.63
C ILE A 215 -1.28 20.15 -4.09
N LEU A 216 -2.35 20.50 -3.36
CA LEU A 216 -3.18 21.65 -3.69
C LEU A 216 -2.40 22.97 -3.56
N GLU A 217 -1.57 23.12 -2.51
CA GLU A 217 -0.70 24.26 -2.32
C GLU A 217 0.39 24.35 -3.42
N ALA A 218 0.92 23.21 -3.86
CA ALA A 218 1.85 23.14 -4.98
C ALA A 218 1.17 23.52 -6.31
N LEU A 219 -0.05 23.04 -6.54
CA LEU A 219 -0.85 23.34 -7.73
C LEU A 219 -1.07 24.86 -7.89
N ALA A 220 -1.28 25.59 -6.76
CA ALA A 220 -1.46 27.03 -6.79
C ALA A 220 -0.20 27.79 -7.30
N GLN A 221 0.98 27.15 -7.25
CA GLN A 221 2.26 27.70 -7.70
C GLN A 221 2.65 27.26 -9.12
N LEU A 222 1.83 26.40 -9.75
CA LEU A 222 2.05 25.88 -11.10
C LEU A 222 1.25 26.67 -12.14
N PRO A 223 1.67 26.66 -13.44
CA PRO A 223 0.95 27.29 -14.53
C PRO A 223 -0.53 26.87 -14.62
N SER A 224 -1.37 27.73 -15.18
CA SER A 224 -2.84 27.57 -15.20
C SER A 224 -3.33 26.41 -16.08
N ASP A 225 -2.51 25.90 -16.97
CA ASP A 225 -2.79 24.72 -17.79
C ASP A 225 -2.55 23.39 -17.08
N VAL A 226 -1.94 23.41 -15.88
CA VAL A 226 -1.75 22.21 -15.05
C VAL A 226 -3.01 21.92 -14.25
N VAL A 227 -3.51 20.69 -14.36
CA VAL A 227 -4.71 20.17 -13.68
C VAL A 227 -4.32 18.99 -12.78
N LEU A 228 -4.94 18.90 -11.61
CA LEU A 228 -4.79 17.80 -10.67
C LEU A 228 -5.99 16.86 -10.74
N VAL A 229 -5.75 15.58 -10.97
CA VAL A 229 -6.74 14.51 -10.82
C VAL A 229 -6.45 13.77 -9.50
N VAL A 230 -7.42 13.82 -8.59
CA VAL A 230 -7.35 13.19 -7.25
C VAL A 230 -8.28 11.99 -7.23
N VAL A 231 -7.71 10.80 -7.27
CA VAL A 231 -8.47 9.54 -7.27
C VAL A 231 -8.51 8.95 -5.86
N GLY A 232 -9.70 8.82 -5.31
CA GLY A 232 -9.93 8.17 -4.04
C GLY A 232 -10.86 8.92 -3.10
N ALA A 233 -11.32 8.21 -2.07
CA ALA A 233 -12.24 8.71 -1.05
C ALA A 233 -11.57 8.84 0.31
N GLY A 234 -12.21 9.56 1.22
CA GLY A 234 -11.77 9.66 2.61
C GLY A 234 -12.35 10.86 3.35
N PRO A 235 -12.19 10.88 4.69
CA PRO A 235 -12.81 11.90 5.54
C PRO A 235 -12.30 13.33 5.28
N ARG A 236 -11.16 13.48 4.60
CA ARG A 236 -10.59 14.79 4.27
C ARG A 236 -11.21 15.43 3.02
N LEU A 237 -12.00 14.72 2.22
CA LEU A 237 -12.53 15.25 0.95
C LEU A 237 -13.23 16.63 1.12
N PRO A 238 -14.16 16.84 2.07
CA PRO A 238 -14.80 18.15 2.22
C PRO A 238 -13.83 19.29 2.55
N SER A 239 -12.83 19.00 3.39
CA SER A 239 -11.80 19.98 3.78
C SER A 239 -10.84 20.31 2.63
N LEU A 240 -10.53 19.33 1.77
CA LEU A 240 -9.67 19.52 0.59
C LEU A 240 -10.37 20.33 -0.50
N VAL A 241 -11.66 20.10 -0.74
CA VAL A 241 -12.48 20.94 -1.62
C VAL A 241 -12.50 22.38 -1.12
N GLY A 242 -12.72 22.59 0.19
CA GLY A 242 -12.66 23.92 0.80
C GLY A 242 -11.27 24.58 0.68
N LEU A 243 -10.20 23.79 0.75
CA LEU A 243 -8.82 24.29 0.56
C LEU A 243 -8.58 24.70 -0.91
N ALA A 244 -9.01 23.89 -1.87
CA ALA A 244 -8.89 24.22 -3.30
C ALA A 244 -9.56 25.56 -3.64
N ARG A 245 -10.75 25.83 -3.06
CA ARG A 245 -11.43 27.13 -3.20
C ARG A 245 -10.63 28.28 -2.60
N ARG A 246 -10.15 28.14 -1.38
CA ARG A 246 -9.33 29.19 -0.73
C ARG A 246 -8.04 29.51 -1.49
N LEU A 247 -7.46 28.50 -2.13
CA LEU A 247 -6.25 28.66 -2.95
C LEU A 247 -6.55 29.17 -4.38
N GLY A 248 -7.82 29.27 -4.77
CA GLY A 248 -8.21 29.69 -6.12
C GLY A 248 -7.90 28.68 -7.21
N VAL A 249 -7.82 27.38 -6.87
CA VAL A 249 -7.47 26.29 -7.80
C VAL A 249 -8.59 25.29 -8.03
N GLU A 250 -9.81 25.55 -7.55
CA GLU A 250 -10.96 24.63 -7.62
C GLU A 250 -11.23 24.16 -9.05
N GLU A 251 -11.20 25.07 -10.04
CA GLU A 251 -11.40 24.77 -11.46
C GLU A 251 -10.29 23.90 -12.08
N ARG A 252 -9.20 23.74 -11.37
CA ARG A 252 -8.01 22.95 -11.79
C ARG A 252 -7.91 21.62 -11.05
N VAL A 253 -8.93 21.22 -10.28
CA VAL A 253 -8.92 19.94 -9.54
C VAL A 253 -10.11 19.09 -9.98
N ARG A 254 -9.85 17.81 -10.21
CA ARG A 254 -10.87 16.79 -10.47
C ARG A 254 -10.83 15.78 -9.32
N PHE A 255 -11.76 15.89 -8.40
CA PHE A 255 -11.92 14.90 -7.33
C PHE A 255 -12.78 13.73 -7.84
N CYS A 256 -12.21 12.51 -7.85
CA CYS A 256 -12.83 11.27 -8.33
C CYS A 256 -12.91 10.26 -7.15
N PRO A 257 -13.94 10.38 -6.27
CA PRO A 257 -13.98 9.60 -5.02
C PRO A 257 -14.43 8.14 -5.21
N ALA A 258 -15.14 7.83 -6.27
CA ALA A 258 -15.72 6.51 -6.53
C ALA A 258 -15.15 5.95 -7.85
N VAL A 259 -13.95 5.38 -7.76
CA VAL A 259 -13.27 4.73 -8.88
C VAL A 259 -13.08 3.27 -8.52
N SER A 260 -13.52 2.38 -9.40
CA SER A 260 -13.34 0.95 -9.22
C SER A 260 -11.87 0.53 -9.41
N ASP A 261 -11.53 -0.63 -8.90
CA ASP A 261 -10.19 -1.20 -9.10
C ASP A 261 -9.86 -1.38 -10.59
N GLU A 262 -10.84 -1.70 -11.43
CA GLU A 262 -10.69 -1.91 -12.86
C GLU A 262 -10.44 -0.59 -13.61
N GLU A 263 -11.01 0.52 -13.14
CA GLU A 263 -10.87 1.83 -13.75
C GLU A 263 -9.57 2.56 -13.36
N LEU A 264 -9.01 2.24 -12.17
CA LEU A 264 -7.83 2.93 -11.64
C LEU A 264 -6.66 3.04 -12.64
N PRO A 265 -6.31 2.02 -13.44
CA PRO A 265 -5.25 2.12 -14.44
C PRO A 265 -5.50 3.20 -15.51
N LEU A 266 -6.78 3.43 -15.88
CA LEU A 266 -7.14 4.48 -16.84
C LEU A 266 -6.89 5.89 -16.29
N PHE A 267 -7.11 6.08 -14.98
CA PHE A 267 -6.79 7.35 -14.33
C PHE A 267 -5.28 7.62 -14.29
N LEU A 268 -4.46 6.58 -14.10
CA LEU A 268 -3.00 6.72 -14.24
C LEU A 268 -2.61 7.06 -15.68
N ALA A 269 -3.24 6.46 -16.67
CA ALA A 269 -2.96 6.73 -18.07
C ALA A 269 -3.30 8.18 -18.52
N LEU A 270 -4.07 8.95 -17.75
CA LEU A 270 -4.30 10.38 -17.97
C LEU A 270 -3.07 11.24 -17.66
N GLY A 271 -2.19 10.78 -16.77
CA GLY A 271 -1.18 11.60 -16.15
C GLY A 271 0.05 11.88 -16.99
N ASP A 272 0.59 13.08 -16.86
CA ASP A 272 1.94 13.44 -17.30
C ASP A 272 2.96 13.24 -16.15
N VAL A 273 2.50 13.34 -14.89
CA VAL A 273 3.30 13.09 -13.68
C VAL A 273 2.42 12.56 -12.55
N PHE A 274 2.92 11.58 -11.83
CA PHE A 274 2.31 11.08 -10.59
C PHE A 274 2.94 11.74 -9.38
N VAL A 275 2.13 12.17 -8.39
CA VAL A 275 2.61 12.87 -7.19
C VAL A 275 2.17 12.14 -5.92
N PHE A 276 3.11 11.92 -4.99
CA PHE A 276 2.83 11.23 -3.73
C PHE A 276 3.61 11.81 -2.55
N PRO A 277 3.18 12.97 -1.99
CA PRO A 277 3.85 13.66 -0.90
C PRO A 277 3.42 13.14 0.47
N SER A 278 3.52 11.82 0.70
CA SER A 278 3.19 11.22 2.00
C SER A 278 4.00 11.86 3.13
N GLN A 279 3.35 12.14 4.27
CA GLN A 279 3.88 13.03 5.31
C GLN A 279 4.45 12.30 6.53
N ASN A 280 4.24 10.99 6.67
CA ASN A 280 4.69 10.25 7.85
C ASN A 280 4.85 8.75 7.63
N ARG A 281 5.24 8.03 8.69
CA ARG A 281 5.56 6.61 8.69
C ARG A 281 4.37 5.65 8.61
N LEU A 282 3.14 6.12 8.41
CA LEU A 282 2.01 5.26 8.04
C LEU A 282 2.12 4.73 6.61
N GLU A 283 3.06 5.26 5.83
CA GLU A 283 3.37 4.79 4.48
C GLU A 283 4.68 3.99 4.50
N GLY A 284 4.58 2.67 4.51
CA GLY A 284 5.76 1.79 4.57
C GLY A 284 6.41 1.51 3.23
N PHE A 285 5.68 1.74 2.11
CA PHE A 285 6.17 1.49 0.75
C PHE A 285 5.63 2.52 -0.26
N GLY A 286 4.32 2.72 -0.30
CA GLY A 286 3.69 3.51 -1.35
C GLY A 286 3.38 2.66 -2.58
N LEU A 287 2.55 1.62 -2.41
CA LEU A 287 2.14 0.72 -3.50
C LEU A 287 1.68 1.48 -4.75
N VAL A 288 0.91 2.57 -4.55
CA VAL A 288 0.43 3.43 -5.64
C VAL A 288 1.54 4.10 -6.46
N VAL A 289 2.73 4.30 -5.87
CA VAL A 289 3.92 4.80 -6.60
C VAL A 289 4.43 3.71 -7.55
N ALA A 290 4.52 2.48 -7.08
CA ALA A 290 4.92 1.35 -7.92
C ALA A 290 3.89 1.06 -9.02
N GLU A 291 2.59 1.25 -8.76
CA GLU A 291 1.51 1.18 -9.77
C GLU A 291 1.65 2.28 -10.84
N ALA A 292 1.95 3.51 -10.44
CA ALA A 292 2.20 4.61 -11.37
C ALA A 292 3.47 4.36 -12.22
N MET A 293 4.54 3.85 -11.62
CA MET A 293 5.75 3.44 -12.35
C MET A 293 5.44 2.30 -13.33
N ALA A 294 4.64 1.32 -12.93
CA ALA A 294 4.19 0.23 -13.80
C ALA A 294 3.37 0.76 -14.99
N ALA A 295 2.58 1.80 -14.80
CA ALA A 295 1.86 2.50 -15.87
C ALA A 295 2.77 3.39 -16.74
N GLY A 296 4.07 3.49 -16.43
CA GLY A 296 5.04 4.28 -17.19
C GLY A 296 5.06 5.77 -16.87
N LEU A 297 4.48 6.18 -15.74
CA LEU A 297 4.51 7.58 -15.30
C LEU A 297 5.82 7.92 -14.59
N PRO A 298 6.41 9.09 -14.84
CA PRO A 298 7.41 9.65 -13.95
C PRO A 298 6.75 10.05 -12.64
N VAL A 299 7.46 9.88 -11.52
CA VAL A 299 6.89 10.11 -10.20
C VAL A 299 7.64 11.19 -9.42
N VAL A 300 6.90 11.97 -8.63
CA VAL A 300 7.46 12.87 -7.60
C VAL A 300 6.95 12.40 -6.26
N VAL A 301 7.85 11.94 -5.41
CA VAL A 301 7.51 11.34 -4.12
C VAL A 301 8.21 12.05 -2.96
N ALA A 302 7.60 11.99 -1.77
CA ALA A 302 8.22 12.56 -0.59
C ALA A 302 9.52 11.84 -0.21
N ASP A 303 10.53 12.60 0.23
CA ASP A 303 11.78 12.04 0.78
C ASP A 303 11.58 11.49 2.20
N MET A 304 10.77 10.42 2.30
CA MET A 304 10.41 9.75 3.54
C MET A 304 10.87 8.30 3.55
N PRO A 305 11.33 7.77 4.70
CA PRO A 305 11.64 6.34 4.83
C PRO A 305 10.47 5.47 4.36
N GLY A 306 10.78 4.46 3.56
CA GLY A 306 9.78 3.64 2.88
C GLY A 306 9.57 4.13 1.45
N VAL A 307 8.86 5.21 1.26
CA VAL A 307 8.47 5.72 -0.07
C VAL A 307 9.68 6.10 -0.93
N ARG A 308 10.70 6.74 -0.35
CA ARG A 308 11.90 7.18 -1.08
C ARG A 308 12.66 6.07 -1.79
N GLU A 309 12.59 4.82 -1.28
CA GLU A 309 13.30 3.67 -1.85
C GLU A 309 12.54 2.98 -2.99
N VAL A 310 11.28 3.34 -3.21
CA VAL A 310 10.52 2.81 -4.36
C VAL A 310 11.15 3.26 -5.66
N ILE A 311 11.83 4.42 -5.66
CA ILE A 311 12.59 4.95 -6.78
C ILE A 311 14.09 5.06 -6.47
N GLU A 312 14.89 5.12 -7.51
CA GLU A 312 16.25 5.66 -7.50
C GLU A 312 16.15 7.13 -7.94
N PRO A 313 16.40 8.10 -7.05
CA PRO A 313 16.19 9.50 -7.36
C PRO A 313 16.98 9.97 -8.57
N GLY A 314 16.32 10.70 -9.48
CA GLY A 314 16.88 11.15 -10.74
C GLY A 314 16.85 10.15 -11.90
N LYS A 315 16.43 8.90 -11.63
CA LYS A 315 16.32 7.85 -12.65
C LYS A 315 14.86 7.53 -12.99
N GLU A 316 14.05 7.15 -12.02
CA GLU A 316 12.62 6.85 -12.20
C GLU A 316 11.71 8.01 -11.80
N GLY A 317 12.24 8.98 -11.03
CA GLY A 317 11.47 10.11 -10.53
C GLY A 317 12.32 11.03 -9.66
N LEU A 318 11.65 11.98 -8.99
CA LEU A 318 12.27 12.99 -8.16
C LEU A 318 11.78 12.88 -6.71
N LEU A 319 12.67 13.20 -5.76
CA LEU A 319 12.29 13.36 -4.35
C LEU A 319 11.89 14.81 -4.08
N ALA A 320 10.78 14.99 -3.38
CA ALA A 320 10.35 16.28 -2.84
C ALA A 320 10.53 16.29 -1.32
N GLU A 321 10.94 17.44 -0.80
CA GLU A 321 11.05 17.64 0.64
C GLU A 321 9.65 17.54 1.30
N PRO A 322 9.51 16.72 2.35
CA PRO A 322 8.22 16.51 3.00
C PRO A 322 7.59 17.81 3.49
N LEU A 323 6.30 17.99 3.26
CA LEU A 323 5.50 19.15 3.68
C LEU A 323 5.85 20.48 2.98
N ILE A 324 6.80 20.50 2.03
CA ILE A 324 7.23 21.74 1.33
C ILE A 324 6.57 21.79 -0.06
N ALA A 325 5.44 22.51 -0.14
CA ALA A 325 4.67 22.63 -1.38
C ALA A 325 5.46 23.29 -2.53
N SER A 326 6.32 24.26 -2.22
CA SER A 326 7.16 24.92 -3.22
C SER A 326 8.22 23.99 -3.83
N ASP A 327 8.79 23.07 -3.06
CA ASP A 327 9.70 22.07 -3.59
C ASP A 327 8.97 21.04 -4.44
N LEU A 328 7.79 20.57 -3.98
CA LEU A 328 6.93 19.69 -4.78
C LEU A 328 6.58 20.36 -6.14
N ALA A 329 6.17 21.63 -6.13
CA ALA A 329 5.87 22.38 -7.35
C ALA A 329 7.08 22.50 -8.28
N ALA A 330 8.28 22.75 -7.73
CA ALA A 330 9.51 22.82 -8.52
C ALA A 330 9.86 21.49 -9.19
N LYS A 331 9.75 20.36 -8.47
CA LYS A 331 10.01 19.01 -9.02
C LYS A 331 8.98 18.64 -10.10
N VAL A 332 7.69 18.93 -9.87
CA VAL A 332 6.63 18.72 -10.87
C VAL A 332 6.91 19.57 -12.10
N ARG A 333 7.24 20.84 -11.95
CA ARG A 333 7.57 21.74 -13.06
C ARG A 333 8.75 21.21 -13.89
N THR A 334 9.81 20.72 -13.26
CA THR A 334 10.95 20.10 -13.95
C THR A 334 10.51 19.01 -14.92
N LEU A 335 9.57 18.15 -14.51
CA LEU A 335 9.07 17.06 -15.36
C LEU A 335 8.09 17.53 -16.42
N LEU A 336 7.22 18.49 -16.09
CA LEU A 336 6.24 19.02 -17.04
C LEU A 336 6.86 19.91 -18.11
N ASP A 337 7.98 20.59 -17.83
CA ASP A 337 8.67 21.47 -18.77
C ASP A 337 9.71 20.72 -19.62
N ASP A 338 10.08 19.47 -19.24
CA ASP A 338 10.93 18.58 -20.04
C ASP A 338 10.26 17.24 -20.31
N PRO A 339 9.44 17.14 -21.36
CA PRO A 339 8.76 15.89 -21.73
C PRO A 339 9.70 14.74 -22.12
N GLN A 340 10.96 15.04 -22.50
CA GLN A 340 11.93 13.99 -22.82
C GLN A 340 12.44 13.35 -21.53
N LEU A 341 12.77 14.17 -20.52
CA LEU A 341 13.13 13.70 -19.19
C LEU A 341 11.97 12.89 -18.54
N ALA A 342 10.75 13.42 -18.60
CA ALA A 342 9.55 12.76 -18.10
C ALA A 342 9.37 11.37 -18.70
N ARG A 343 9.42 11.26 -20.03
CA ARG A 343 9.33 9.96 -20.73
C ARG A 343 10.49 9.02 -20.41
N LYS A 344 11.71 9.53 -20.25
CA LYS A 344 12.88 8.74 -19.86
C LYS A 344 12.69 8.17 -18.46
N MET A 345 12.25 8.99 -17.51
CA MET A 345 11.98 8.54 -16.12
C MET A 345 10.81 7.56 -16.05
N GLY A 346 9.73 7.80 -16.81
CA GLY A 346 8.59 6.87 -16.87
C GLY A 346 8.97 5.50 -17.41
N ARG A 347 9.81 5.43 -18.46
CA ARG A 347 10.33 4.14 -18.96
C ARG A 347 11.20 3.44 -17.92
N ALA A 348 12.14 4.16 -17.31
CA ALA A 348 12.98 3.60 -16.25
C ALA A 348 12.13 3.10 -15.06
N GLY A 349 11.04 3.82 -14.73
CA GLY A 349 10.06 3.41 -13.73
C GLY A 349 9.39 2.09 -14.08
N ARG A 350 8.96 1.92 -15.31
CA ARG A 350 8.37 0.66 -15.81
C ARG A 350 9.38 -0.50 -15.73
N GLU A 351 10.60 -0.30 -16.20
CA GLU A 351 11.68 -1.30 -16.15
C GLU A 351 11.98 -1.73 -14.69
N ARG A 352 12.01 -0.78 -13.77
CA ARG A 352 12.19 -1.09 -12.34
C ARG A 352 10.99 -1.86 -11.76
N ALA A 353 9.77 -1.49 -12.12
CA ALA A 353 8.57 -2.21 -11.69
C ALA A 353 8.57 -3.66 -12.19
N GLU A 354 8.97 -3.90 -13.44
CA GLU A 354 9.13 -5.23 -14.02
C GLU A 354 10.20 -6.05 -13.29
N ALA A 355 11.34 -5.43 -13.00
CA ALA A 355 12.47 -6.13 -12.38
C ALA A 355 12.26 -6.46 -10.90
N LEU A 356 11.52 -5.62 -10.14
CA LEU A 356 11.48 -5.71 -8.68
C LEU A 356 10.06 -5.90 -8.11
N TYR A 357 9.02 -5.38 -8.76
CA TYR A 357 7.67 -5.26 -8.19
C TYR A 357 6.65 -6.16 -8.88
N ALA A 358 7.01 -6.83 -9.97
CA ALA A 358 6.11 -7.78 -10.64
C ALA A 358 5.67 -8.90 -9.70
N LEU A 359 4.39 -9.26 -9.73
CA LEU A 359 3.82 -10.33 -8.91
C LEU A 359 4.66 -11.62 -8.93
N PRO A 360 5.09 -12.17 -10.09
CA PRO A 360 5.91 -13.39 -10.11
C PRO A 360 7.28 -13.23 -9.43
N VAL A 361 7.87 -12.03 -9.51
CA VAL A 361 9.19 -11.73 -8.89
C VAL A 361 9.08 -11.71 -7.37
N VAL A 362 8.09 -11.00 -6.86
CA VAL A 362 7.85 -10.88 -5.41
C VAL A 362 7.41 -12.22 -4.82
N VAL A 363 6.52 -12.93 -5.49
CA VAL A 363 6.06 -14.28 -5.07
C VAL A 363 7.22 -15.26 -5.02
N ARG A 364 8.10 -15.27 -6.01
CA ARG A 364 9.32 -16.10 -5.99
C ARG A 364 10.20 -15.80 -4.77
N SER A 365 10.36 -14.52 -4.44
CA SER A 365 11.14 -14.11 -3.27
C SER A 365 10.51 -14.60 -1.96
N LEU A 366 9.17 -14.56 -1.86
CA LEU A 366 8.43 -15.10 -0.72
C LEU A 366 8.54 -16.62 -0.64
N LEU A 367 8.39 -17.34 -1.76
CA LEU A 367 8.49 -18.79 -1.80
C LEU A 367 9.87 -19.27 -1.37
N ASN A 368 10.95 -18.64 -1.87
CA ASN A 368 12.33 -18.93 -1.44
C ASN A 368 12.52 -18.73 0.06
N LEU A 369 11.91 -17.65 0.60
CA LEU A 369 11.94 -17.40 2.04
C LEU A 369 11.18 -18.47 2.83
N TYR A 370 10.00 -18.89 2.37
CA TYR A 370 9.20 -19.94 3.02
C TYR A 370 9.92 -21.28 3.01
N GLU A 371 10.52 -21.66 1.89
CA GLU A 371 11.31 -22.89 1.76
C GLU A 371 12.52 -22.89 2.70
N GLY A 372 13.24 -21.76 2.76
CA GLY A 372 14.36 -21.59 3.69
C GLY A 372 13.94 -21.74 5.16
N LEU A 373 12.79 -21.20 5.54
CA LEU A 373 12.26 -21.32 6.91
C LEU A 373 11.83 -22.77 7.23
N ARG A 374 11.27 -23.50 6.26
CA ARG A 374 10.87 -24.91 6.44
C ARG A 374 12.10 -25.83 6.58
N ALA A 375 13.19 -25.52 5.90
CA ALA A 375 14.41 -26.32 5.96
C ALA A 375 15.18 -26.17 7.28
N THR A 376 14.94 -25.08 8.02
CA THR A 376 15.64 -24.74 9.28
C THR A 376 14.84 -25.02 10.54
N GLY A 377 13.58 -25.38 10.45
CA GLY A 377 12.66 -25.70 11.56
C GLY A 377 12.34 -27.16 11.61
#